data_672c6af71c9d678f66794a3c20bab97e
#
_entry.id   672c6af71c9d678f66794a3c20bab97e
#
_cell.length_a   1.000
_cell.length_b   1.000
_cell.length_c   1.000
_cell.angle_alpha   90.00
_cell.angle_beta   90.00
_cell.angle_gamma   90.00
#
_symmetry.space_group_name_H-M   'P 1'
#
loop_
_entity.id
_entity.type
_entity.pdbx_description
1 polymer ?
#
loop_
_entity_poly.entity_id
_entity_poly.type
_entity_poly.pdbx_seq_one_letter_code
_entity_poly.pdbx_strand_id
1 'polypeptide(L)'
;MHMQLYNALAIITVLAALFSFINYRFIKLPDIIGVMIISLVASLAILGIGLIQPGIFRDATTFIRSIDFYTILIKIMLSFLLFAGAIHINARELRQEINSILTFSTISVLISTALVGSLLYLLCRLFQQPVGFVYCLLFGALISPTDPIAVLGILRHARIPASLEVKITGEALFNDGVGIVVFTPSLLWLGLALLL
;
A
#
# COMPACT_ATOMS: atom_id res chain seq x y z
N MET A 1 -23.52 10.04 -5.90
CA MET A 1 -22.09 9.73 -5.87
C MET A 1 -21.37 10.38 -4.68
N HIS A 2 -21.48 11.71 -4.45
CA HIS A 2 -20.80 12.39 -3.32
C HIS A 2 -21.22 11.89 -1.92
N MET A 3 -22.47 11.58 -1.71
CA MET A 3 -22.99 11.10 -0.42
C MET A 3 -22.46 9.72 -0.02
N GLN A 4 -22.30 8.83 -0.99
CA GLN A 4 -21.71 7.49 -0.75
C GLN A 4 -20.23 7.56 -0.39
N LEU A 5 -19.47 8.44 -1.06
CA LEU A 5 -18.06 8.68 -0.76
C LEU A 5 -17.87 9.26 0.65
N TYR A 6 -18.68 10.23 1.02
CA TYR A 6 -18.64 10.83 2.36
C TYR A 6 -18.95 9.80 3.46
N ASN A 7 -20.00 9.01 3.29
CA ASN A 7 -20.35 7.95 4.23
C ASN A 7 -19.25 6.88 4.33
N ALA A 8 -18.64 6.49 3.20
CA ALA A 8 -17.53 5.54 3.20
C ALA A 8 -16.32 6.07 3.97
N LEU A 9 -15.92 7.31 3.73
CA LEU A 9 -14.82 7.96 4.45
C LEU A 9 -15.12 8.08 5.95
N ALA A 10 -16.34 8.46 6.32
CA ALA A 10 -16.76 8.54 7.72
C ALA A 10 -16.67 7.18 8.42
N ILE A 11 -17.18 6.12 7.79
CA ILE A 11 -17.14 4.76 8.34
C ILE A 11 -15.70 4.26 8.47
N ILE A 12 -14.86 4.45 7.44
CA ILE A 12 -13.46 4.04 7.48
C ILE A 12 -12.71 4.77 8.60
N THR A 13 -12.94 6.07 8.75
CA THR A 13 -12.32 6.87 9.82
C THR A 13 -12.73 6.41 11.21
N VAL A 14 -14.02 6.12 11.43
CA VAL A 14 -14.52 5.60 12.70
C VAL A 14 -13.96 4.22 13.01
N LEU A 15 -13.91 3.33 12.01
CA LEU A 15 -13.29 2.00 12.17
C LEU A 15 -11.79 2.10 12.46
N ALA A 16 -11.07 2.95 11.76
CA ALA A 16 -9.65 3.19 12.01
C ALA A 16 -9.40 3.70 13.42
N ALA A 17 -10.20 4.66 13.91
CA ALA A 17 -10.12 5.18 15.27
C ALA A 17 -10.42 4.09 16.32
N LEU A 18 -11.43 3.25 16.07
CA LEU A 18 -11.79 2.14 16.95
C LEU A 18 -10.66 1.10 17.02
N PHE A 19 -10.10 0.72 15.87
CA PHE A 19 -9.01 -0.25 15.80
C PHE A 19 -7.72 0.30 16.43
N SER A 20 -7.42 1.58 16.21
CA SER A 20 -6.30 2.26 16.88
C SER A 20 -6.49 2.28 18.40
N PHE A 21 -7.69 2.55 18.90
CA PHE A 21 -8.00 2.49 20.32
C PHE A 21 -7.81 1.07 20.89
N ILE A 22 -8.29 0.03 20.19
CA ILE A 22 -8.11 -1.37 20.59
C ILE A 22 -6.61 -1.72 20.63
N ASN A 23 -5.85 -1.31 19.61
CA ASN A 23 -4.41 -1.51 19.59
C ASN A 23 -3.72 -0.85 20.78
N TYR A 24 -3.99 0.44 20.99
CA TYR A 24 -3.40 1.21 22.10
C TYR A 24 -3.71 0.59 23.46
N ARG A 25 -4.93 0.13 23.67
CA ARG A 25 -5.39 -0.37 24.98
C ARG A 25 -4.95 -1.79 25.28
N PHE A 26 -4.95 -2.67 24.27
CA PHE A 26 -4.82 -4.13 24.47
C PHE A 26 -3.56 -4.72 23.83
N ILE A 27 -3.24 -4.38 22.56
CA ILE A 27 -2.22 -5.07 21.77
C ILE A 27 -0.85 -4.37 21.91
N LYS A 28 -0.84 -3.03 21.94
CA LYS A 28 0.36 -2.18 22.11
C LYS A 28 1.43 -2.37 21.01
N LEU A 29 1.03 -2.75 19.81
CA LEU A 29 1.91 -2.76 18.64
C LEU A 29 2.08 -1.33 18.07
N PRO A 30 3.09 -1.08 17.24
CA PRO A 30 3.16 0.15 16.45
C PRO A 30 1.83 0.39 15.73
N ASP A 31 1.33 1.63 15.76
CA ASP A 31 -0.07 1.95 15.42
C ASP A 31 -0.51 1.39 14.06
N ILE A 32 0.32 1.56 13.02
CA ILE A 32 0.02 1.07 11.66
C ILE A 32 -0.11 -0.45 11.64
N ILE A 33 0.85 -1.16 12.25
CA ILE A 33 0.87 -2.63 12.27
C ILE A 33 -0.31 -3.16 13.10
N GLY A 34 -0.59 -2.53 14.24
CA GLY A 34 -1.70 -2.90 15.10
C GLY A 34 -3.06 -2.76 14.41
N VAL A 35 -3.32 -1.62 13.78
CA VAL A 35 -4.56 -1.40 13.02
C VAL A 35 -4.69 -2.37 11.86
N MET A 36 -3.59 -2.65 11.14
CA MET A 36 -3.57 -3.62 10.04
C MET A 36 -3.94 -5.03 10.50
N ILE A 37 -3.35 -5.51 11.60
CA ILE A 37 -3.64 -6.84 12.13
C ILE A 37 -5.09 -6.93 12.62
N ILE A 38 -5.58 -5.91 13.35
CA ILE A 38 -6.95 -5.89 13.85
C ILE A 38 -7.95 -5.88 12.68
N SER A 39 -7.70 -5.09 11.64
CA SER A 39 -8.56 -5.04 10.46
C SER A 39 -8.58 -6.37 9.70
N LEU A 40 -7.42 -7.05 9.59
CA LEU A 40 -7.33 -8.38 9.00
C LEU A 40 -8.14 -9.41 9.80
N VAL A 41 -7.97 -9.43 11.13
CA VAL A 41 -8.75 -10.33 12.01
C VAL A 41 -10.24 -10.04 11.92
N ALA A 42 -10.64 -8.77 11.93
CA ALA A 42 -12.05 -8.39 11.77
C ALA A 42 -12.61 -8.85 10.40
N SER A 43 -11.83 -8.71 9.34
CA SER A 43 -12.20 -9.17 8.00
C SER A 43 -12.38 -10.69 7.94
N LEU A 44 -11.45 -11.45 8.54
CA LEU A 44 -11.55 -12.90 8.63
C LEU A 44 -12.73 -13.34 9.51
N ALA A 45 -13.04 -12.61 10.58
CA ALA A 45 -14.21 -12.86 11.43
C ALA A 45 -15.52 -12.66 10.65
N ILE A 46 -15.62 -11.60 9.84
CA ILE A 46 -16.79 -11.37 8.97
C ILE A 46 -16.95 -12.52 7.96
N LEU A 47 -15.86 -12.99 7.37
CA LEU A 47 -15.88 -14.17 6.50
C LEU A 47 -16.37 -15.41 7.23
N GLY A 48 -15.85 -15.69 8.44
CA GLY A 48 -16.27 -16.84 9.25
C GLY A 48 -17.74 -16.77 9.66
N ILE A 49 -18.21 -15.60 10.11
CA ILE A 49 -19.62 -15.38 10.44
C ILE A 49 -20.51 -15.52 9.20
N GLY A 50 -20.02 -15.09 8.04
CA GLY A 50 -20.71 -15.21 6.76
C GLY A 50 -21.01 -16.66 6.34
N LEU A 51 -20.21 -17.63 6.79
CA LEU A 51 -20.48 -19.06 6.58
C LEU A 51 -21.70 -19.54 7.38
N ILE A 52 -21.98 -18.91 8.53
CA ILE A 52 -23.10 -19.25 9.41
C ILE A 52 -24.31 -18.38 9.08
N GLN A 53 -24.10 -17.09 8.80
CA GLN A 53 -25.14 -16.12 8.48
C GLN A 53 -24.85 -15.39 7.17
N PRO A 54 -25.30 -15.93 6.03
CA PRO A 54 -25.00 -15.35 4.69
C PRO A 54 -25.48 -13.90 4.50
N GLY A 55 -26.46 -13.44 5.30
CA GLY A 55 -26.97 -12.06 5.26
C GLY A 55 -25.90 -11.02 5.60
N ILE A 56 -25.17 -11.24 6.69
CA ILE A 56 -24.09 -10.30 7.13
C ILE A 56 -23.00 -10.20 6.08
N PHE A 57 -22.58 -11.31 5.49
CA PHE A 57 -21.59 -11.33 4.44
C PHE A 57 -22.07 -10.59 3.18
N ARG A 58 -23.34 -10.78 2.81
CA ARG A 58 -23.93 -10.11 1.65
C ARG A 58 -24.01 -8.59 1.85
N ASP A 59 -24.38 -8.13 3.03
CA ASP A 59 -24.46 -6.71 3.35
C ASP A 59 -23.07 -6.08 3.37
N ALA A 60 -22.09 -6.72 4.00
CA ALA A 60 -20.70 -6.29 4.00
C ALA A 60 -20.11 -6.22 2.59
N THR A 61 -20.32 -7.24 1.76
CA THR A 61 -19.83 -7.25 0.38
C THR A 61 -20.52 -6.23 -0.50
N THR A 62 -21.82 -5.99 -0.30
CA THR A 62 -22.56 -4.96 -1.03
C THR A 62 -22.04 -3.58 -0.67
N PHE A 63 -21.78 -3.32 0.61
CA PHE A 63 -21.16 -2.07 1.05
C PHE A 63 -19.76 -1.88 0.43
N ILE A 64 -18.89 -2.89 0.52
CA ILE A 64 -17.53 -2.84 -0.04
C ILE A 64 -17.56 -2.60 -1.56
N ARG A 65 -18.46 -3.27 -2.30
CA ARG A 65 -18.61 -3.08 -3.75
C ARG A 65 -19.18 -1.71 -4.13
N SER A 66 -19.89 -1.04 -3.22
CA SER A 66 -20.39 0.33 -3.45
C SER A 66 -19.29 1.41 -3.36
N ILE A 67 -18.12 1.04 -2.84
CA ILE A 67 -16.99 1.95 -2.66
C ILE A 67 -16.11 1.92 -3.91
N ASP A 68 -15.89 3.08 -4.52
CA ASP A 68 -14.88 3.24 -5.56
C ASP A 68 -13.48 3.29 -4.91
N PHE A 69 -12.92 2.10 -4.66
CA PHE A 69 -11.60 1.93 -4.04
C PHE A 69 -10.49 2.65 -4.81
N TYR A 70 -10.56 2.65 -6.14
CA TYR A 70 -9.55 3.31 -6.96
C TYR A 70 -9.52 4.82 -6.68
N THR A 71 -10.68 5.47 -6.68
CA THR A 71 -10.76 6.90 -6.40
C THR A 71 -10.33 7.22 -4.96
N ILE A 72 -10.74 6.43 -3.99
CA ILE A 72 -10.36 6.65 -2.58
C ILE A 72 -8.87 6.43 -2.38
N LEU A 73 -8.31 5.29 -2.80
CA LEU A 73 -6.91 4.96 -2.56
C LEU A 73 -5.96 5.83 -3.37
N ILE A 74 -6.17 5.94 -4.68
CA ILE A 74 -5.21 6.59 -5.57
C ILE A 74 -5.41 8.11 -5.61
N LYS A 75 -6.65 8.60 -5.73
CA LYS A 75 -6.88 10.04 -5.86
C LYS A 75 -6.92 10.78 -4.54
N ILE A 76 -7.40 10.15 -3.47
CA ILE A 76 -7.56 10.82 -2.18
C ILE A 76 -6.43 10.45 -1.23
N MET A 77 -6.34 9.18 -0.84
CA MET A 77 -5.41 8.75 0.22
C MET A 77 -3.95 8.91 -0.20
N LEU A 78 -3.58 8.46 -1.41
CA LEU A 78 -2.20 8.60 -1.90
C LEU A 78 -1.81 10.07 -2.04
N SER A 79 -2.70 10.95 -2.55
CA SER A 79 -2.41 12.39 -2.65
C SER A 79 -2.19 13.04 -1.29
N PHE A 80 -3.01 12.70 -0.28
CA PHE A 80 -2.82 13.18 1.09
C PHE A 80 -1.54 12.63 1.72
N LEU A 81 -1.23 11.35 1.50
CA LEU A 81 -0.02 10.71 2.02
C LEU A 81 1.24 11.36 1.45
N LEU A 82 1.29 11.54 0.13
CA LEU A 82 2.39 12.21 -0.55
C LEU A 82 2.55 13.67 -0.08
N PHE A 83 1.43 14.40 0.07
CA PHE A 83 1.45 15.76 0.59
C PHE A 83 1.96 15.81 2.04
N ALA A 84 1.44 14.96 2.90
CA ALA A 84 1.86 14.89 4.30
C ALA A 84 3.33 14.49 4.43
N GLY A 85 3.82 13.56 3.62
CA GLY A 85 5.23 13.21 3.54
C GLY A 85 6.09 14.38 3.07
N ALA A 86 5.69 15.04 1.99
CA ALA A 86 6.45 16.14 1.40
C ALA A 86 6.58 17.38 2.32
N ILE A 87 5.55 17.72 3.09
CA ILE A 87 5.56 18.89 3.97
C ILE A 87 6.55 18.76 5.14
N HIS A 88 6.89 17.53 5.52
CA HIS A 88 7.84 17.26 6.62
C HIS A 88 9.31 17.23 6.15
N ILE A 89 9.56 17.22 4.84
CA ILE A 89 10.92 17.16 4.29
C ILE A 89 11.48 18.55 4.11
N ASN A 90 12.70 18.77 4.60
CA ASN A 90 13.43 19.99 4.33
C ASN A 90 13.86 20.02 2.86
N ALA A 91 13.31 20.95 2.08
CA ALA A 91 13.58 21.07 0.64
C ALA A 91 15.06 21.28 0.30
N ARG A 92 15.82 21.92 1.20
CA ARG A 92 17.27 22.14 1.00
C ARG A 92 18.05 20.83 1.11
N GLU A 93 17.76 20.04 2.12
CA GLU A 93 18.39 18.74 2.36
C GLU A 93 17.98 17.73 1.28
N LEU A 94 16.69 17.71 0.90
CA LEU A 94 16.20 16.91 -0.21
C LEU A 94 16.97 17.21 -1.51
N ARG A 95 17.20 18.49 -1.81
CA ARG A 95 17.91 18.90 -3.03
C ARG A 95 19.38 18.48 -3.02
N GLN A 96 20.02 18.39 -1.87
CA GLN A 96 21.40 17.93 -1.74
C GLN A 96 21.51 16.41 -2.01
N GLU A 97 20.50 15.65 -1.63
CA GLU A 97 20.49 14.18 -1.72
C GLU A 97 19.66 13.65 -2.90
N ILE A 98 19.12 14.53 -3.76
CA ILE A 98 18.16 14.16 -4.80
C ILE A 98 18.70 13.08 -5.76
N ASN A 99 19.96 13.12 -6.14
CA ASN A 99 20.55 12.14 -7.04
C ASN A 99 20.62 10.76 -6.39
N SER A 100 21.00 10.69 -5.11
CA SER A 100 21.00 9.44 -4.35
C SER A 100 19.58 8.90 -4.22
N ILE A 101 18.63 9.76 -3.84
CA ILE A 101 17.23 9.40 -3.65
C ILE A 101 16.61 8.84 -4.94
N LEU A 102 16.77 9.55 -6.08
CA LEU A 102 16.25 9.10 -7.37
C LEU A 102 16.90 7.79 -7.83
N THR A 103 18.19 7.63 -7.62
CA THR A 103 18.90 6.41 -7.99
C THR A 103 18.41 5.24 -7.16
N PHE A 104 18.35 5.40 -5.84
CA PHE A 104 17.90 4.32 -4.96
C PHE A 104 16.43 3.99 -5.20
N SER A 105 15.53 4.96 -5.25
CA SER A 105 14.09 4.71 -5.48
C SER A 105 13.84 4.00 -6.82
N THR A 106 14.56 4.37 -7.88
CA THR A 106 14.37 3.72 -9.19
C THR A 106 14.95 2.31 -9.22
N ILE A 107 16.19 2.14 -8.77
CA ILE A 107 16.87 0.84 -8.81
C ILE A 107 16.20 -0.14 -7.85
N SER A 108 15.85 0.29 -6.63
CA SER A 108 15.21 -0.60 -5.65
C SER A 108 13.86 -1.10 -6.14
N VAL A 109 13.02 -0.23 -6.71
CA VAL A 109 11.71 -0.63 -7.27
C VAL A 109 11.88 -1.59 -8.43
N LEU A 110 12.79 -1.34 -9.37
CA LEU A 110 13.02 -2.22 -10.52
C LEU A 110 13.53 -3.61 -10.09
N ILE A 111 14.53 -3.64 -9.20
CA ILE A 111 15.07 -4.91 -8.69
C ILE A 111 14.01 -5.66 -7.88
N SER A 112 13.31 -4.97 -6.97
CA SER A 112 12.26 -5.56 -6.16
C SER A 112 11.14 -6.12 -7.02
N THR A 113 10.66 -5.35 -8.02
CA THR A 113 9.64 -5.81 -8.99
C THR A 113 10.07 -7.06 -9.71
N ALA A 114 11.31 -7.09 -10.23
CA ALA A 114 11.84 -8.23 -10.94
C ALA A 114 11.99 -9.47 -10.02
N LEU A 115 12.52 -9.29 -8.81
CA LEU A 115 12.70 -10.37 -7.84
C LEU A 115 11.36 -10.93 -7.36
N VAL A 116 10.46 -10.09 -6.89
CA VAL A 116 9.14 -10.51 -6.39
C VAL A 116 8.31 -11.12 -7.50
N GLY A 117 8.29 -10.50 -8.69
CA GLY A 117 7.57 -11.03 -9.84
C GLY A 117 8.11 -12.38 -10.31
N SER A 118 9.44 -12.53 -10.38
CA SER A 118 10.06 -13.80 -10.75
C SER A 118 9.83 -14.90 -9.73
N LEU A 119 9.96 -14.58 -8.44
CA LEU A 119 9.71 -15.51 -7.34
C LEU A 119 8.26 -15.99 -7.33
N LEU A 120 7.30 -15.05 -7.48
CA LEU A 120 5.89 -15.39 -7.57
C LEU A 120 5.60 -16.28 -8.78
N TYR A 121 6.20 -15.98 -9.93
CA TYR A 121 6.04 -16.80 -11.11
C TYR A 121 6.55 -18.23 -10.92
N LEU A 122 7.74 -18.38 -10.27
CA LEU A 122 8.28 -19.70 -9.93
C LEU A 122 7.36 -20.45 -8.97
N LEU A 123 6.82 -19.78 -7.96
CA LEU A 123 5.85 -20.38 -7.03
C LEU A 123 4.58 -20.82 -7.75
N CYS A 124 4.01 -19.97 -8.62
CA CYS A 124 2.83 -20.32 -9.40
C CYS A 124 3.09 -21.55 -10.28
N ARG A 125 4.27 -21.65 -10.91
CA ARG A 125 4.65 -22.83 -11.67
C ARG A 125 4.79 -24.09 -10.81
N LEU A 126 5.38 -23.96 -9.63
CA LEU A 126 5.53 -25.07 -8.69
C LEU A 126 4.16 -25.63 -8.24
N PHE A 127 3.20 -24.74 -8.01
CA PHE A 127 1.82 -25.11 -7.64
C PHE A 127 0.91 -25.35 -8.84
N GLN A 128 1.47 -25.45 -10.05
CA GLN A 128 0.74 -25.70 -11.32
C GLN A 128 -0.39 -24.68 -11.58
N GLN A 129 -0.22 -23.44 -11.10
CA GLN A 129 -1.19 -22.36 -11.35
C GLN A 129 -0.88 -21.68 -12.70
N PRO A 130 -1.86 -21.55 -13.60
CA PRO A 130 -1.67 -20.98 -14.93
C PRO A 130 -1.63 -19.43 -14.90
N VAL A 131 -0.69 -18.85 -14.13
CA VAL A 131 -0.52 -17.40 -14.03
C VAL A 131 0.62 -16.96 -14.95
N GLY A 132 0.32 -16.04 -15.88
CA GLY A 132 1.33 -15.51 -16.80
C GLY A 132 2.36 -14.62 -16.07
N PHE A 133 3.61 -14.60 -16.58
CA PHE A 133 4.71 -13.84 -15.99
C PHE A 133 4.43 -12.36 -15.82
N VAL A 134 3.68 -11.75 -16.75
CA VAL A 134 3.32 -10.32 -16.69
C VAL A 134 2.43 -10.01 -15.48
N TYR A 135 1.50 -10.90 -15.12
CA TYR A 135 0.68 -10.73 -13.90
C TYR A 135 1.53 -10.79 -12.64
N CYS A 136 2.54 -11.66 -12.62
CA CYS A 136 3.47 -11.75 -11.51
C CYS A 136 4.35 -10.49 -11.40
N LEU A 137 4.77 -9.91 -12.53
CA LEU A 137 5.49 -8.62 -12.55
C LEU A 137 4.61 -7.46 -12.10
N LEU A 138 3.34 -7.42 -12.51
CA LEU A 138 2.37 -6.42 -12.03
C LEU A 138 2.21 -6.49 -10.51
N PHE A 139 2.10 -7.69 -9.97
CA PHE A 139 2.06 -7.89 -8.52
C PHE A 139 3.36 -7.42 -7.85
N GLY A 140 4.51 -7.74 -8.44
CA GLY A 140 5.82 -7.26 -7.99
C GLY A 140 5.90 -5.73 -7.97
N ALA A 141 5.45 -5.05 -9.04
CA ALA A 141 5.44 -3.59 -9.12
C ALA A 141 4.50 -2.94 -8.09
N LEU A 142 3.38 -3.60 -7.78
CA LEU A 142 2.42 -3.12 -6.79
C LEU A 142 2.96 -3.18 -5.36
N ILE A 143 3.74 -4.22 -5.05
CA ILE A 143 4.29 -4.47 -3.69
C ILE A 143 5.64 -3.78 -3.46
N SER A 144 6.36 -3.43 -4.53
CA SER A 144 7.73 -2.90 -4.43
C SER A 144 7.87 -1.54 -3.74
N PRO A 145 6.94 -0.57 -3.87
CA PRO A 145 7.02 0.68 -3.14
C PRO A 145 6.96 0.46 -1.62
N THR A 146 7.78 1.22 -0.88
CA THR A 146 7.88 1.12 0.59
C THR A 146 7.21 2.32 1.25
N ASP A 147 6.52 2.10 2.38
CA ASP A 147 5.87 3.17 3.14
C ASP A 147 6.87 3.83 4.11
N PRO A 148 7.16 5.14 3.96
CA PRO A 148 8.08 5.85 4.84
C PRO A 148 7.54 5.97 6.27
N ILE A 149 6.23 6.06 6.45
CA ILE A 149 5.62 6.31 7.77
C ILE A 149 5.83 5.12 8.69
N ALA A 150 5.66 3.90 8.17
CA ALA A 150 5.91 2.68 8.93
C ALA A 150 7.39 2.55 9.32
N VAL A 151 8.29 2.81 8.38
CA VAL A 151 9.74 2.73 8.61
C VAL A 151 10.20 3.80 9.60
N LEU A 152 9.79 5.05 9.42
CA LEU A 152 10.14 6.15 10.33
C LEU A 152 9.57 5.96 11.74
N GLY A 153 8.38 5.40 11.86
CA GLY A 153 7.79 5.06 13.16
C GLY A 153 8.70 4.13 13.98
N ILE A 154 9.35 3.18 13.33
CA ILE A 154 10.33 2.28 13.97
C ILE A 154 11.67 2.98 14.21
N LEU A 155 12.18 3.72 13.22
CA LEU A 155 13.51 4.33 13.25
C LEU A 155 13.63 5.54 14.19
N ARG A 156 12.54 6.25 14.49
CA ARG A 156 12.53 7.35 15.48
C ARG A 156 13.01 6.90 16.87
N HIS A 157 12.77 5.66 17.22
CA HIS A 157 13.29 5.09 18.49
C HIS A 157 14.80 4.79 18.42
N ALA A 158 15.38 4.67 17.23
CA ALA A 158 16.79 4.36 17.00
C ALA A 158 17.70 5.60 16.90
N ARG A 159 17.16 6.83 17.06
CA ARG A 159 17.92 8.11 16.99
C ARG A 159 18.82 8.21 15.75
N ILE A 160 18.26 7.94 14.57
CA ILE A 160 19.00 8.04 13.31
C ILE A 160 19.40 9.49 12.99
N PRO A 161 20.51 9.72 12.28
CA PRO A 161 20.90 11.03 11.78
C PRO A 161 19.85 11.64 10.86
N ALA A 162 19.64 12.96 10.94
CA ALA A 162 18.64 13.67 10.11
C ALA A 162 18.85 13.47 8.61
N SER A 163 20.11 13.38 8.15
CA SER A 163 20.42 13.13 6.73
C SER A 163 19.92 11.75 6.26
N LEU A 164 19.93 10.76 7.13
CA LEU A 164 19.40 9.43 6.81
C LEU A 164 17.87 9.41 6.81
N GLU A 165 17.24 10.16 7.71
CA GLU A 165 15.79 10.34 7.74
C GLU A 165 15.28 10.97 6.43
N VAL A 166 15.96 12.01 5.94
CA VAL A 166 15.63 12.66 4.66
C VAL A 166 15.81 11.71 3.47
N LYS A 167 16.86 10.90 3.46
CA LYS A 167 17.07 9.89 2.40
C LYS A 167 15.98 8.84 2.37
N ILE A 168 15.64 8.27 3.52
CA ILE A 168 14.61 7.23 3.64
C ILE A 168 13.23 7.79 3.26
N THR A 169 12.88 8.97 3.79
CA THR A 169 11.59 9.59 3.47
C THR A 169 11.51 10.02 2.02
N GLY A 170 12.58 10.59 1.49
CA GLY A 170 12.68 10.99 0.09
C GLY A 170 12.60 9.77 -0.83
N GLU A 171 13.38 8.72 -0.57
CA GLU A 171 13.33 7.48 -1.35
C GLU A 171 11.92 6.90 -1.40
N ALA A 172 11.25 6.79 -0.26
CA ALA A 172 9.90 6.25 -0.19
C ALA A 172 8.85 7.13 -0.90
N LEU A 173 9.02 8.45 -0.89
CA LEU A 173 8.14 9.37 -1.61
C LEU A 173 8.29 9.24 -3.15
N PHE A 174 9.51 9.00 -3.62
CA PHE A 174 9.80 8.85 -5.04
C PHE A 174 9.53 7.44 -5.55
N ASN A 175 9.68 6.40 -4.74
CA ASN A 175 9.44 5.03 -5.15
C ASN A 175 7.96 4.76 -5.47
N ASP A 176 7.01 5.44 -4.79
CA ASP A 176 5.59 5.40 -5.14
C ASP A 176 5.36 5.89 -6.57
N GLY A 177 5.99 7.02 -6.94
CA GLY A 177 5.96 7.53 -8.30
C GLY A 177 6.58 6.57 -9.31
N VAL A 178 7.75 6.01 -9.00
CA VAL A 178 8.43 5.01 -9.85
C VAL A 178 7.58 3.75 -9.96
N GLY A 179 6.99 3.27 -8.86
CA GLY A 179 6.08 2.12 -8.86
C GLY A 179 4.92 2.30 -9.85
N ILE A 180 4.27 3.46 -9.84
CA ILE A 180 3.20 3.78 -10.80
C ILE A 180 3.71 3.78 -12.24
N VAL A 181 4.89 4.35 -12.49
CA VAL A 181 5.50 4.39 -13.82
C VAL A 181 5.87 2.99 -14.32
N VAL A 182 6.29 2.08 -13.45
CA VAL A 182 6.58 0.68 -13.81
C VAL A 182 5.29 -0.14 -13.99
N PHE A 183 4.30 0.10 -13.13
CA PHE A 183 3.02 -0.60 -13.16
C PHE A 183 2.19 -0.27 -14.41
N THR A 184 2.12 1.01 -14.79
CA THR A 184 1.27 1.47 -15.90
C THR A 184 1.61 0.86 -17.27
N PRO A 185 2.88 0.85 -17.73
CA PRO A 185 3.27 0.19 -18.97
C PRO A 185 3.04 -1.33 -18.91
N SER A 186 3.29 -1.97 -17.77
CA SER A 186 3.03 -3.40 -17.59
C SER A 186 1.55 -3.74 -17.75
N LEU A 187 0.67 -2.87 -17.24
CA LEU A 187 -0.77 -3.00 -17.40
C LEU A 187 -1.22 -2.76 -18.86
N LEU A 188 -0.64 -1.77 -19.55
CA LEU A 188 -0.93 -1.48 -20.96
C LEU A 188 -0.47 -2.65 -21.86
N TRP A 189 0.69 -3.22 -21.57
CA TRP A 189 1.19 -4.41 -22.29
C TRP A 189 0.27 -5.62 -22.12
N LEU A 190 -0.27 -5.79 -20.92
CA LEU A 190 -1.27 -6.81 -20.65
C LEU A 190 -2.57 -6.57 -21.41
N GLY A 191 -3.07 -5.33 -21.46
CA GLY A 191 -4.26 -4.96 -22.22
C GLY A 191 -4.09 -5.21 -23.73
N LEU A 192 -2.92 -4.90 -24.30
CA LEU A 192 -2.60 -5.21 -25.69
C LEU A 192 -2.51 -6.72 -25.95
N ALA A 193 -1.92 -7.48 -25.03
CA ALA A 193 -1.76 -8.94 -25.16
C ALA A 193 -3.10 -9.70 -25.03
N LEU A 194 -4.13 -9.08 -24.44
CA LEU A 194 -5.49 -9.64 -24.37
C LEU A 194 -6.36 -9.31 -25.59
N LEU A 195 -5.90 -8.36 -26.43
CA LEU A 195 -6.58 -7.93 -27.65
C LEU A 195 -6.03 -8.61 -28.91
N LEU A 196 -4.93 -9.34 -28.81
CA LEU A 196 -4.30 -10.16 -29.87
C LEU A 196 -4.55 -11.64 -29.62
#